data_f7147ab6f4e5c82063f862fb3feb4c06
#
_entry.id   f7147ab6f4e5c82063f862fb3feb4c06
#
_cell.length_a   1.000
_cell.length_b   1.000
_cell.length_c   1.000
_cell.angle_alpha   90.00
_cell.angle_beta   90.00
_cell.angle_gamma   90.00
#
_symmetry.space_group_name_H-M   'P 1'
#
loop_
_entity.id
_entity.type
_entity.pdbx_description
1 polymer ?
#
loop_
_entity_poly.entity_id
_entity_poly.type
_entity_poly.pdbx_seq_one_letter_code
_entity_poly.pdbx_strand_id
1 'polypeptide(L)'
;MSNAPREAPAPWPAHAGQRLAAFRAFLAAQGGPALPAQEAEALDAFSLAEPNAFWRALWAFADLPGDPGARDRSSDGTMAGTRFFPDGRVNFTEALLRGPAEALAILARDETGAETRLTRGALRDAVAALAAQLAEGGFGPGDRLCALTPNRPEAVIAALATAALGGTFASCSPDFAPRAVLDRFAPLRPKALLVSDGSRYKGRALPLGETAAQLKAALKPALALSYAVLGTELEGFTPLRRPTPGAGASWRADDRGALDPLYVLFSSGTTGAPKGIIHGTAGPLLQHLKEHQLHCDLGPGDRLLYYTTCGWMMWNWLVSALASGATIGLYDGAPDAPGTGEEDAFLSFAREGAFTHLGTSPAYLTRLAQLGDGDPLPALRVLLSTGAPLPGWAWAFAKKRFGDVPLCSISGGTDLLGCFALGHPERPMEAGALQGRGLAMAMDFDHGDDDGTAGELVCRAPFPSQPLGLIDDPTGERLRATYFPGDPNTWRHGDYGYWTEKGGVVLLGRADAVLNRGGVRMGTAEFYGPLEALPSLADCLIVDRPAG
;
A
#
# COMPACT_ATOMS: atom_id res chain seq x y z
N MET A 1 20.26 -23.95 21.88
CA MET A 1 19.07 -23.49 21.13
C MET A 1 18.17 -24.70 20.94
N SER A 2 17.00 -24.68 21.53
CA SER A 2 16.06 -25.80 21.53
C SER A 2 15.56 -26.05 20.11
N ASN A 3 15.84 -27.23 19.55
CA ASN A 3 15.22 -27.76 18.34
C ASN A 3 13.79 -28.26 18.67
N ALA A 4 12.95 -27.37 19.20
CA ALA A 4 11.52 -27.65 19.22
C ALA A 4 11.06 -27.70 17.75
N PRO A 5 10.27 -28.68 17.33
CA PRO A 5 9.75 -28.78 16.00
C PRO A 5 8.99 -27.46 15.73
N ARG A 6 9.47 -26.66 14.76
CA ARG A 6 8.79 -25.44 14.35
C ARG A 6 7.43 -25.86 13.83
N GLU A 7 6.38 -25.50 14.56
CA GLU A 7 5.02 -25.79 14.14
C GLU A 7 4.82 -25.22 12.74
N ALA A 8 4.27 -26.03 11.82
CA ALA A 8 4.09 -25.60 10.44
C ALA A 8 3.14 -24.39 10.40
N PRO A 9 3.41 -23.40 9.53
CA PRO A 9 2.49 -22.28 9.30
C PRO A 9 1.08 -22.78 8.99
N ALA A 10 0.06 -22.01 9.38
CA ALA A 10 -1.31 -22.29 8.99
C ALA A 10 -1.43 -22.18 7.45
N PRO A 11 -1.91 -23.22 6.76
CA PRO A 11 -2.08 -23.16 5.32
C PRO A 11 -3.24 -22.22 4.96
N TRP A 12 -3.31 -21.85 3.69
CA TRP A 12 -4.53 -21.24 3.18
C TRP A 12 -5.70 -22.21 3.31
N PRO A 13 -6.91 -21.75 3.71
CA PRO A 13 -8.10 -22.59 3.76
C PRO A 13 -8.39 -23.24 2.39
N ALA A 14 -8.95 -24.44 2.39
CA ALA A 14 -9.25 -25.16 1.15
C ALA A 14 -10.18 -24.41 0.16
N HIS A 15 -10.95 -23.44 0.66
CA HIS A 15 -11.80 -22.58 -0.17
C HIS A 15 -11.12 -21.28 -0.61
N ALA A 16 -9.86 -21.04 -0.24
CA ALA A 16 -9.12 -19.87 -0.67
C ALA A 16 -8.70 -19.98 -2.15
N GLY A 17 -8.34 -18.84 -2.75
CA GLY A 17 -7.95 -18.78 -4.15
C GLY A 17 -9.13 -18.74 -5.11
N GLN A 18 -10.33 -18.45 -4.63
CA GLN A 18 -11.52 -18.36 -5.49
C GLN A 18 -11.37 -17.29 -6.57
N ARG A 19 -10.77 -16.14 -6.22
CA ARG A 19 -10.50 -15.08 -7.18
C ARG A 19 -9.46 -15.49 -8.21
N LEU A 20 -8.45 -16.25 -7.79
CA LEU A 20 -7.41 -16.77 -8.66
C LEU A 20 -7.99 -17.81 -9.66
N ALA A 21 -8.84 -18.72 -9.17
CA ALA A 21 -9.56 -19.70 -9.99
C ALA A 21 -10.51 -19.01 -10.98
N ALA A 22 -11.25 -17.98 -10.53
CA ALA A 22 -12.11 -17.18 -11.38
C ALA A 22 -11.33 -16.46 -12.48
N PHE A 23 -10.13 -15.93 -12.16
CA PHE A 23 -9.26 -15.29 -13.15
C PHE A 23 -8.77 -16.29 -14.22
N ARG A 24 -8.39 -17.51 -13.83
CA ARG A 24 -8.01 -18.56 -14.80
C ARG A 24 -9.19 -18.92 -15.72
N ALA A 25 -10.38 -19.11 -15.16
CA ALA A 25 -11.59 -19.38 -15.93
C ALA A 25 -11.90 -18.23 -16.92
N PHE A 26 -11.73 -17.00 -16.46
CA PHE A 26 -11.88 -15.81 -17.29
C PHE A 26 -10.87 -15.79 -18.45
N LEU A 27 -9.57 -16.03 -18.18
CA LEU A 27 -8.53 -16.12 -19.22
C LEU A 27 -8.91 -17.14 -20.30
N ALA A 28 -9.30 -18.35 -19.91
CA ALA A 28 -9.70 -19.39 -20.84
C ALA A 28 -10.94 -18.98 -21.67
N ALA A 29 -11.93 -18.33 -21.04
CA ALA A 29 -13.13 -17.85 -21.71
C ALA A 29 -12.85 -16.73 -22.73
N GLN A 30 -11.76 -15.97 -22.54
CA GLN A 30 -11.32 -14.93 -23.47
C GLN A 30 -10.39 -15.47 -24.59
N GLY A 31 -10.28 -16.80 -24.73
CA GLY A 31 -9.40 -17.43 -25.72
C GLY A 31 -7.93 -17.48 -25.33
N GLY A 32 -7.60 -17.17 -24.09
CA GLY A 32 -6.27 -17.34 -23.51
C GLY A 32 -5.99 -18.83 -23.18
N PRO A 33 -4.81 -19.13 -22.59
CA PRO A 33 -4.45 -20.50 -22.25
C PRO A 33 -5.36 -21.09 -21.18
N ALA A 34 -5.71 -22.36 -21.34
CA ALA A 34 -6.35 -23.15 -20.28
C ALA A 34 -5.27 -23.54 -19.25
N LEU A 35 -5.14 -22.73 -18.20
CA LEU A 35 -4.16 -22.97 -17.14
C LEU A 35 -4.74 -23.94 -16.10
N PRO A 36 -4.00 -25.00 -15.70
CA PRO A 36 -4.46 -25.96 -14.71
C PRO A 36 -4.85 -25.30 -13.39
N ALA A 37 -5.86 -25.83 -12.73
CA ALA A 37 -6.25 -25.41 -11.39
C ALA A 37 -5.19 -25.86 -10.36
N GLN A 38 -4.93 -25.02 -9.38
CA GLN A 38 -3.96 -25.28 -8.29
C GLN A 38 -2.51 -25.48 -8.74
N GLU A 39 -2.16 -25.06 -9.94
CA GLU A 39 -0.79 -24.99 -10.43
C GLU A 39 -0.34 -23.52 -10.47
N ALA A 40 0.15 -23.02 -9.34
CA ALA A 40 0.64 -21.64 -9.19
C ALA A 40 1.70 -21.29 -10.25
N GLU A 41 2.59 -22.25 -10.55
CA GLU A 41 3.70 -22.10 -11.49
C GLU A 41 3.23 -21.84 -12.92
N ALA A 42 2.12 -22.46 -13.36
CA ALA A 42 1.60 -22.28 -14.71
C ALA A 42 1.09 -20.84 -14.94
N LEU A 43 0.36 -20.28 -13.96
CA LEU A 43 -0.12 -18.90 -14.06
C LEU A 43 1.04 -17.90 -13.92
N ASP A 44 2.00 -18.18 -13.05
CA ASP A 44 3.19 -17.36 -12.86
C ASP A 44 4.02 -17.32 -14.16
N ALA A 45 4.30 -18.48 -14.77
CA ALA A 45 5.00 -18.57 -16.04
C ALA A 45 4.28 -17.81 -17.16
N PHE A 46 2.96 -17.97 -17.29
CA PHE A 46 2.16 -17.20 -18.25
C PHE A 46 2.27 -15.71 -18.01
N SER A 47 2.14 -15.26 -16.77
CA SER A 47 2.19 -13.84 -16.42
C SER A 47 3.52 -13.16 -16.76
N LEU A 48 4.60 -13.92 -16.74
CA LEU A 48 5.95 -13.45 -17.09
C LEU A 48 6.24 -13.55 -18.60
N ALA A 49 5.78 -14.62 -19.25
CA ALA A 49 5.99 -14.81 -20.68
C ALA A 49 5.12 -13.87 -21.52
N GLU A 50 3.88 -13.63 -21.08
CA GLU A 50 2.87 -12.85 -21.79
C GLU A 50 2.31 -11.68 -20.96
N PRO A 51 3.19 -10.75 -20.47
CA PRO A 51 2.77 -9.71 -19.53
C PRO A 51 1.70 -8.78 -20.12
N ASN A 52 1.73 -8.52 -21.42
CA ASN A 52 0.71 -7.69 -22.08
C ASN A 52 -0.68 -8.34 -21.98
N ALA A 53 -0.77 -9.63 -22.33
CA ALA A 53 -2.01 -10.39 -22.25
C ALA A 53 -2.50 -10.51 -20.80
N PHE A 54 -1.59 -10.74 -19.84
CA PHE A 54 -1.91 -10.81 -18.42
C PHE A 54 -2.52 -9.51 -17.90
N TRP A 55 -1.87 -8.35 -18.12
CA TRP A 55 -2.35 -7.08 -17.61
C TRP A 55 -3.65 -6.60 -18.29
N ARG A 56 -3.80 -6.86 -19.60
CA ARG A 56 -5.04 -6.59 -20.31
C ARG A 56 -6.20 -7.46 -19.82
N ALA A 57 -5.94 -8.74 -19.57
CA ALA A 57 -6.92 -9.65 -18.99
C ALA A 57 -7.31 -9.24 -17.57
N LEU A 58 -6.35 -8.78 -16.76
CA LEU A 58 -6.64 -8.28 -15.41
C LEU A 58 -7.51 -7.02 -15.44
N TRP A 59 -7.25 -6.08 -16.37
CA TRP A 59 -8.10 -4.91 -16.57
C TRP A 59 -9.56 -5.31 -16.82
N ALA A 60 -9.76 -6.26 -17.75
CA ALA A 60 -11.09 -6.74 -18.11
C ALA A 60 -11.73 -7.59 -16.98
N PHE A 61 -10.96 -8.46 -16.33
CA PHE A 61 -11.43 -9.27 -15.19
C PHE A 61 -11.87 -8.40 -13.99
N ALA A 62 -11.12 -7.34 -13.73
CA ALA A 62 -11.46 -6.38 -12.70
C ALA A 62 -12.59 -5.44 -13.13
N ASP A 63 -13.11 -5.55 -14.36
CA ASP A 63 -14.16 -4.68 -14.93
C ASP A 63 -13.84 -3.19 -14.68
N LEU A 64 -12.60 -2.77 -14.98
CA LEU A 64 -12.21 -1.38 -14.75
C LEU A 64 -12.96 -0.44 -15.70
N PRO A 65 -13.61 0.60 -15.16
CA PRO A 65 -14.29 1.58 -15.98
C PRO A 65 -13.27 2.38 -16.82
N GLY A 66 -13.53 2.48 -18.12
CA GLY A 66 -12.66 3.11 -19.10
C GLY A 66 -12.31 2.19 -20.26
N ASP A 67 -11.22 2.50 -20.95
CA ASP A 67 -10.72 1.75 -22.11
C ASP A 67 -9.20 1.56 -21.97
N PRO A 68 -8.67 0.33 -22.03
CA PRO A 68 -7.24 0.10 -22.00
C PRO A 68 -6.49 0.64 -23.24
N GLY A 69 -7.21 1.05 -24.28
CA GLY A 69 -6.63 1.54 -25.53
C GLY A 69 -6.13 0.42 -26.44
N ALA A 70 -5.62 0.81 -27.62
CA ALA A 70 -5.18 -0.14 -28.64
C ALA A 70 -3.80 -0.74 -28.32
N ARG A 71 -2.92 -0.01 -27.68
CA ARG A 71 -1.54 -0.45 -27.36
C ARG A 71 -1.45 -0.93 -25.92
N ASP A 72 -0.93 -2.15 -25.73
CA ASP A 72 -0.67 -2.67 -24.38
C ASP A 72 0.49 -1.95 -23.70
N ARG A 73 1.51 -1.57 -24.48
CA ARG A 73 2.66 -0.82 -23.99
C ARG A 73 3.33 0.01 -25.08
N SER A 74 4.07 1.02 -24.66
CA SER A 74 5.06 1.72 -25.45
C SER A 74 6.43 1.59 -24.80
N SER A 75 7.50 1.66 -25.57
CA SER A 75 8.86 1.58 -25.06
C SER A 75 9.82 2.35 -25.99
N ASP A 76 10.85 2.92 -25.40
CA ASP A 76 12.02 3.47 -26.13
C ASP A 76 13.14 2.44 -26.30
N GLY A 77 12.85 1.16 -26.04
CA GLY A 77 13.82 0.08 -26.04
C GLY A 77 14.40 -0.24 -24.65
N THR A 78 14.02 0.52 -23.64
CA THR A 78 14.46 0.30 -22.25
C THR A 78 13.29 -0.01 -21.32
N MET A 79 13.58 -0.70 -20.22
CA MET A 79 12.59 -0.88 -19.15
C MET A 79 12.23 0.47 -18.51
N ALA A 80 13.21 1.34 -18.32
CA ALA A 80 13.01 2.67 -17.74
C ALA A 80 12.02 3.54 -18.54
N GLY A 81 12.04 3.44 -19.87
CA GLY A 81 11.16 4.15 -20.80
C GLY A 81 9.87 3.41 -21.15
N THR A 82 9.66 2.20 -20.66
CA THR A 82 8.44 1.43 -20.95
C THR A 82 7.25 1.95 -20.15
N ARG A 83 6.09 2.07 -20.81
CA ARG A 83 4.81 2.47 -20.21
C ARG A 83 3.70 1.55 -20.70
N PHE A 84 2.89 1.07 -19.76
CA PHE A 84 1.71 0.24 -20.07
C PHE A 84 0.49 1.11 -20.38
N PHE A 85 -0.33 0.67 -21.30
CA PHE A 85 -1.57 1.30 -21.73
C PHE A 85 -1.42 2.79 -22.09
N PRO A 86 -0.47 3.16 -22.98
CA PRO A 86 -0.17 4.57 -23.25
C PRO A 86 -1.34 5.36 -23.84
N ASP A 87 -2.29 4.68 -24.50
CA ASP A 87 -3.51 5.27 -25.05
C ASP A 87 -4.72 5.03 -24.14
N GLY A 88 -4.50 4.34 -23.00
CA GLY A 88 -5.58 3.94 -22.12
C GLY A 88 -6.21 5.12 -21.40
N ARG A 89 -7.48 4.96 -21.09
CA ARG A 89 -8.25 5.86 -20.22
C ARG A 89 -8.90 5.04 -19.12
N VAL A 90 -8.81 5.49 -17.88
CA VAL A 90 -9.39 4.82 -16.73
C VAL A 90 -10.12 5.81 -15.85
N ASN A 91 -11.26 5.41 -15.33
CA ASN A 91 -11.94 6.17 -14.31
C ASN A 91 -11.61 5.62 -12.92
N PHE A 92 -10.52 6.11 -12.35
CA PHE A 92 -10.04 5.67 -11.03
C PHE A 92 -11.12 5.85 -9.96
N THR A 93 -11.74 7.02 -9.91
CA THR A 93 -12.75 7.35 -8.89
C THR A 93 -13.98 6.44 -9.03
N GLU A 94 -14.49 6.24 -10.25
CA GLU A 94 -15.63 5.34 -10.47
C GLU A 94 -15.28 3.88 -10.15
N ALA A 95 -14.05 3.43 -10.42
CA ALA A 95 -13.60 2.09 -10.03
C ALA A 95 -13.72 1.85 -8.52
N LEU A 96 -13.40 2.86 -7.71
CA LEU A 96 -13.46 2.76 -6.25
C LEU A 96 -14.87 3.01 -5.67
N LEU A 97 -15.72 3.76 -6.36
CA LEU A 97 -17.08 4.09 -5.91
C LEU A 97 -18.13 3.09 -6.37
N ARG A 98 -17.80 2.17 -7.27
CA ARG A 98 -18.77 1.23 -7.85
C ARG A 98 -19.33 0.23 -6.83
N GLY A 99 -20.51 -0.27 -7.10
CA GLY A 99 -21.24 -1.24 -6.30
C GLY A 99 -22.59 -0.70 -5.82
N PRO A 100 -23.38 -1.52 -5.11
CA PRO A 100 -24.68 -1.11 -4.59
C PRO A 100 -24.54 0.07 -3.65
N ALA A 101 -25.41 1.08 -3.79
CA ALA A 101 -25.33 2.32 -3.01
C ALA A 101 -25.38 2.06 -1.49
N GLU A 102 -26.15 1.05 -1.07
CA GLU A 102 -26.33 0.67 0.33
C GLU A 102 -25.18 -0.18 0.90
N ALA A 103 -24.30 -0.71 0.03
CA ALA A 103 -23.18 -1.51 0.49
C ALA A 103 -22.19 -0.64 1.27
N LEU A 104 -21.66 -1.16 2.38
CA LEU A 104 -20.68 -0.47 3.20
C LEU A 104 -19.37 -0.31 2.40
N ALA A 105 -18.87 0.92 2.31
CA ALA A 105 -17.59 1.25 1.69
C ALA A 105 -16.50 1.43 2.75
N ILE A 106 -16.78 2.24 3.76
CA ILE A 106 -15.81 2.60 4.80
C ILE A 106 -16.42 2.35 6.18
N LEU A 107 -15.67 1.64 7.02
CA LEU A 107 -15.86 1.58 8.46
C LEU A 107 -14.65 2.24 9.11
N ALA A 108 -14.83 3.37 9.76
CA ALA A 108 -13.73 4.10 10.40
C ALA A 108 -13.95 4.16 11.91
N ARG A 109 -12.86 4.06 12.68
CA ARG A 109 -12.88 4.21 14.13
C ARG A 109 -11.62 4.94 14.58
N ASP A 110 -11.76 5.82 15.55
CA ASP A 110 -10.62 6.42 16.24
C ASP A 110 -10.34 5.74 17.59
N GLU A 111 -9.21 6.07 18.20
CA GLU A 111 -8.81 5.47 19.49
C GLU A 111 -9.75 5.79 20.67
N THR A 112 -10.69 6.73 20.52
CA THR A 112 -11.73 7.00 21.53
C THR A 112 -12.94 6.08 21.39
N GLY A 113 -12.98 5.26 20.34
CA GLY A 113 -14.10 4.40 19.99
C GLY A 113 -15.15 5.09 19.12
N ALA A 114 -14.96 6.36 18.75
CA ALA A 114 -15.88 7.06 17.85
C ALA A 114 -15.85 6.43 16.44
N GLU A 115 -17.03 6.06 15.94
CA GLU A 115 -17.18 5.29 14.71
C GLU A 115 -17.89 6.09 13.62
N THR A 116 -17.45 5.94 12.40
CA THR A 116 -18.08 6.48 11.20
C THR A 116 -18.29 5.36 10.19
N ARG A 117 -19.50 5.29 9.63
CA ARG A 117 -19.88 4.32 8.59
C ARG A 117 -20.31 5.07 7.35
N LEU A 118 -19.66 4.80 6.21
CA LEU A 118 -20.08 5.33 4.92
C LEU A 118 -20.46 4.18 3.99
N THR A 119 -21.68 4.23 3.48
CA THR A 119 -22.07 3.39 2.34
C THR A 119 -21.42 3.90 1.06
N ARG A 120 -21.44 3.12 -0.01
CA ARG A 120 -20.92 3.55 -1.31
C ARG A 120 -21.67 4.77 -1.84
N GLY A 121 -22.98 4.86 -1.61
CA GLY A 121 -23.78 6.04 -1.94
C GLY A 121 -23.34 7.26 -1.14
N ALA A 122 -23.20 7.14 0.18
CA ALA A 122 -22.75 8.25 1.03
C ALA A 122 -21.31 8.70 0.70
N LEU A 123 -20.42 7.77 0.39
CA LEU A 123 -19.07 8.10 -0.06
C LEU A 123 -19.10 8.86 -1.40
N ARG A 124 -19.92 8.42 -2.36
CA ARG A 124 -20.13 9.12 -3.64
C ARG A 124 -20.64 10.52 -3.45
N ASP A 125 -21.64 10.72 -2.57
CA ASP A 125 -22.17 12.05 -2.24
C ASP A 125 -21.07 12.97 -1.68
N ALA A 126 -20.24 12.45 -0.78
CA ALA A 126 -19.16 13.21 -0.16
C ALA A 126 -18.06 13.58 -1.18
N VAL A 127 -17.68 12.64 -2.05
CA VAL A 127 -16.70 12.87 -3.12
C VAL A 127 -17.24 13.90 -4.11
N ALA A 128 -18.49 13.80 -4.54
CA ALA A 128 -19.12 14.75 -5.44
C ALA A 128 -19.19 16.17 -4.84
N ALA A 129 -19.54 16.28 -3.56
CA ALA A 129 -19.60 17.57 -2.85
C ALA A 129 -18.22 18.25 -2.77
N LEU A 130 -17.18 17.49 -2.44
CA LEU A 130 -15.81 18.05 -2.40
C LEU A 130 -15.28 18.34 -3.81
N ALA A 131 -15.55 17.49 -4.80
CA ALA A 131 -15.17 17.77 -6.19
C ALA A 131 -15.80 19.06 -6.69
N ALA A 132 -17.07 19.30 -6.40
CA ALA A 132 -17.75 20.57 -6.71
C ALA A 132 -17.09 21.77 -6.00
N GLN A 133 -16.78 21.65 -4.70
CA GLN A 133 -16.10 22.71 -3.95
C GLN A 133 -14.72 23.04 -4.50
N LEU A 134 -13.94 22.03 -4.89
CA LEU A 134 -12.63 22.20 -5.52
C LEU A 134 -12.76 22.87 -6.91
N ALA A 135 -13.69 22.40 -7.75
CA ALA A 135 -13.92 22.95 -9.08
C ALA A 135 -14.39 24.41 -9.06
N GLU A 136 -15.29 24.78 -8.14
CA GLU A 136 -15.70 26.16 -7.92
C GLU A 136 -14.52 27.07 -7.54
N GLY A 137 -13.53 26.52 -6.83
CA GLY A 137 -12.26 27.19 -6.54
C GLY A 137 -11.25 27.14 -7.70
N GLY A 138 -11.68 26.68 -8.89
CA GLY A 138 -10.86 26.59 -10.09
C GLY A 138 -9.87 25.41 -10.12
N PHE A 139 -10.00 24.42 -9.22
CA PHE A 139 -9.16 23.22 -9.23
C PHE A 139 -9.53 22.32 -10.42
N GLY A 140 -8.53 21.80 -11.12
CA GLY A 140 -8.73 20.95 -12.30
C GLY A 140 -7.51 20.13 -12.70
N PRO A 141 -7.47 19.64 -13.95
CA PRO A 141 -6.41 18.77 -14.43
C PRO A 141 -5.00 19.36 -14.25
N GLY A 142 -4.09 18.55 -13.73
CA GLY A 142 -2.70 18.96 -13.47
C GLY A 142 -2.47 19.71 -12.16
N ASP A 143 -3.53 20.18 -11.48
CA ASP A 143 -3.42 20.77 -10.16
C ASP A 143 -3.09 19.72 -9.09
N ARG A 144 -2.54 20.18 -7.97
CA ARG A 144 -2.14 19.31 -6.87
C ARG A 144 -2.87 19.69 -5.59
N LEU A 145 -3.41 18.67 -4.90
CA LEU A 145 -3.95 18.78 -3.54
C LEU A 145 -3.00 18.09 -2.58
N CYS A 146 -2.49 18.84 -1.59
CA CYS A 146 -1.72 18.29 -0.48
C CYS A 146 -2.58 18.22 0.78
N ALA A 147 -2.54 17.10 1.50
CA ALA A 147 -3.33 16.88 2.70
C ALA A 147 -2.45 16.53 3.91
N LEU A 148 -2.56 17.30 4.98
CA LEU A 148 -2.04 16.94 6.30
C LEU A 148 -3.21 16.43 7.14
N THR A 149 -3.33 15.11 7.27
CA THR A 149 -4.57 14.48 7.74
C THR A 149 -4.31 13.14 8.43
N PRO A 150 -5.01 12.82 9.52
CA PRO A 150 -5.02 11.47 10.07
C PRO A 150 -5.77 10.50 9.15
N ASN A 151 -5.72 9.20 9.47
CA ASN A 151 -6.34 8.13 8.68
C ASN A 151 -7.86 8.09 8.87
N ARG A 152 -8.57 9.00 8.23
CA ARG A 152 -10.01 9.20 8.33
C ARG A 152 -10.69 9.22 6.97
N PRO A 153 -12.04 9.09 6.92
CA PRO A 153 -12.79 9.13 5.65
C PRO A 153 -12.51 10.37 4.79
N GLU A 154 -12.25 11.51 5.41
CA GLU A 154 -11.98 12.78 4.72
C GLU A 154 -10.72 12.72 3.85
N ALA A 155 -9.72 11.93 4.25
CA ALA A 155 -8.53 11.70 3.43
C ALA A 155 -8.87 10.92 2.15
N VAL A 156 -9.71 9.87 2.27
CA VAL A 156 -10.18 9.07 1.12
C VAL A 156 -11.03 9.92 0.19
N ILE A 157 -11.98 10.70 0.75
CA ILE A 157 -12.83 11.62 0.00
C ILE A 157 -11.99 12.63 -0.77
N ALA A 158 -10.95 13.20 -0.13
CA ALA A 158 -10.06 14.16 -0.77
C ALA A 158 -9.25 13.54 -1.93
N ALA A 159 -8.72 12.34 -1.74
CA ALA A 159 -7.99 11.64 -2.79
C ALA A 159 -8.89 11.35 -4.00
N LEU A 160 -10.12 10.84 -3.76
CA LEU A 160 -11.07 10.52 -4.82
C LEU A 160 -11.60 11.78 -5.54
N ALA A 161 -11.89 12.85 -4.81
CA ALA A 161 -12.33 14.11 -5.40
C ALA A 161 -11.23 14.76 -6.24
N THR A 162 -9.97 14.68 -5.77
CA THR A 162 -8.79 15.15 -6.54
C THR A 162 -8.62 14.36 -7.82
N ALA A 163 -8.68 13.02 -7.74
CA ALA A 163 -8.59 12.15 -8.90
C ALA A 163 -9.72 12.40 -9.90
N ALA A 164 -10.96 12.57 -9.43
CA ALA A 164 -12.12 12.87 -10.27
C ALA A 164 -11.95 14.13 -11.12
N LEU A 165 -11.23 15.12 -10.63
CA LEU A 165 -10.94 16.38 -11.32
C LEU A 165 -9.61 16.36 -12.11
N GLY A 166 -8.93 15.22 -12.16
CA GLY A 166 -7.65 15.06 -12.84
C GLY A 166 -6.48 15.72 -12.15
N GLY A 167 -6.62 15.97 -10.89
CA GLY A 167 -5.54 16.44 -10.04
C GLY A 167 -4.67 15.30 -9.52
N THR A 168 -3.56 15.70 -8.89
CA THR A 168 -2.62 14.79 -8.23
C THR A 168 -2.73 14.97 -6.72
N PHE A 169 -2.88 13.86 -5.99
CA PHE A 169 -3.00 13.86 -4.54
C PHE A 169 -1.67 13.51 -3.86
N ALA A 170 -1.34 14.22 -2.79
CA ALA A 170 -0.23 13.88 -1.90
C ALA A 170 -0.65 14.09 -0.44
N SER A 171 -0.19 13.24 0.46
CA SER A 171 -0.56 13.35 1.88
C SER A 171 0.63 13.12 2.81
N CYS A 172 0.52 13.71 3.99
CA CYS A 172 1.36 13.45 5.15
C CYS A 172 0.46 13.19 6.37
N SER A 173 0.97 12.39 7.28
CA SER A 173 0.35 12.15 8.57
C SER A 173 0.66 13.29 9.56
N PRO A 174 -0.22 13.58 10.53
CA PRO A 174 -0.02 14.61 11.56
C PRO A 174 1.19 14.43 12.48
N ASP A 175 1.77 13.24 12.52
CA ASP A 175 2.99 12.93 13.29
C ASP A 175 4.27 13.52 12.67
N PHE A 176 4.21 13.99 11.41
CA PHE A 176 5.35 14.68 10.81
C PHE A 176 5.52 16.09 11.37
N ALA A 177 6.77 16.43 11.73
CA ALA A 177 7.11 17.80 12.11
C ALA A 177 6.79 18.79 10.97
N PRO A 178 6.38 20.04 11.26
CA PRO A 178 5.97 21.01 10.24
C PRO A 178 7.01 21.21 9.13
N ARG A 179 8.31 21.20 9.48
CA ARG A 179 9.40 21.29 8.51
C ARG A 179 9.42 20.12 7.55
N ALA A 180 9.23 18.89 8.06
CA ALA A 180 9.20 17.68 7.25
C ALA A 180 8.00 17.64 6.28
N VAL A 181 6.87 18.23 6.68
CA VAL A 181 5.70 18.42 5.79
C VAL A 181 6.01 19.44 4.70
N LEU A 182 6.62 20.58 5.05
CA LEU A 182 7.02 21.61 4.08
C LEU A 182 8.04 21.09 3.07
N ASP A 183 9.03 20.31 3.50
CA ASP A 183 10.05 19.72 2.62
C ASP A 183 9.43 18.79 1.55
N ARG A 184 8.25 18.20 1.85
CA ARG A 184 7.47 17.38 0.92
C ARG A 184 6.52 18.19 0.04
N PHE A 185 5.79 19.13 0.63
CA PHE A 185 4.71 19.81 -0.06
C PHE A 185 5.16 21.00 -0.89
N ALA A 186 6.22 21.73 -0.47
CA ALA A 186 6.67 22.91 -1.19
C ALA A 186 7.10 22.64 -2.65
N PRO A 187 7.84 21.55 -2.95
CA PRO A 187 8.16 21.22 -4.34
C PRO A 187 6.93 20.92 -5.21
N LEU A 188 5.80 20.52 -4.60
CA LEU A 188 4.56 20.23 -5.30
C LEU A 188 3.78 21.47 -5.71
N ARG A 189 4.05 22.63 -5.10
CA ARG A 189 3.33 23.89 -5.34
C ARG A 189 1.81 23.67 -5.36
N PRO A 190 1.22 23.17 -4.26
CA PRO A 190 -0.16 22.74 -4.25
C PRO A 190 -1.12 23.91 -4.47
N LYS A 191 -2.11 23.73 -5.35
CA LYS A 191 -3.21 24.66 -5.52
C LYS A 191 -4.22 24.56 -4.38
N ALA A 192 -4.40 23.36 -3.83
CA ALA A 192 -5.26 23.09 -2.68
C ALA A 192 -4.45 22.47 -1.53
N LEU A 193 -4.72 22.94 -0.32
CA LEU A 193 -4.21 22.40 0.93
C LEU A 193 -5.39 22.01 1.82
N LEU A 194 -5.44 20.74 2.23
CA LEU A 194 -6.39 20.23 3.21
C LEU A 194 -5.68 19.93 4.51
N VAL A 195 -6.20 20.42 5.63
CA VAL A 195 -5.66 20.16 6.97
C VAL A 195 -6.79 19.81 7.93
N SER A 196 -6.63 18.79 8.79
CA SER A 196 -7.48 18.60 9.95
C SER A 196 -7.13 19.64 11.03
N ASP A 197 -8.08 19.97 11.90
CA ASP A 197 -7.83 20.84 13.06
C ASP A 197 -6.90 20.19 14.10
N GLY A 198 -6.71 18.86 14.00
CA GLY A 198 -5.84 18.09 14.86
C GLY A 198 -5.95 16.60 14.61
N SER A 199 -5.34 15.84 15.51
CA SER A 199 -5.42 14.38 15.59
C SER A 199 -5.44 13.93 17.05
N ARG A 200 -5.60 12.61 17.28
CA ARG A 200 -5.46 12.01 18.61
C ARG A 200 -4.45 10.87 18.55
N TYR A 201 -3.60 10.77 19.57
CA TYR A 201 -2.66 9.67 19.67
C TYR A 201 -2.32 9.38 21.13
N LYS A 202 -2.49 8.13 21.56
CA LYS A 202 -2.31 7.67 22.96
C LYS A 202 -3.07 8.54 23.98
N GLY A 203 -4.35 8.79 23.70
CA GLY A 203 -5.24 9.58 24.55
C GLY A 203 -4.97 11.09 24.54
N ARG A 204 -4.00 11.58 23.76
CA ARG A 204 -3.67 13.00 23.71
C ARG A 204 -4.24 13.65 22.45
N ALA A 205 -4.86 14.82 22.64
CA ALA A 205 -5.21 15.69 21.53
C ALA A 205 -3.95 16.39 21.03
N LEU A 206 -3.72 16.35 19.73
CA LEU A 206 -2.59 16.97 19.04
C LEU A 206 -3.13 18.03 18.06
N PRO A 207 -3.26 19.30 18.50
CA PRO A 207 -3.82 20.36 17.67
C PRO A 207 -2.83 20.73 16.53
N LEU A 208 -3.37 21.00 15.34
CA LEU A 208 -2.59 21.35 14.15
C LEU A 208 -2.72 22.83 13.73
N GLY A 209 -3.36 23.67 14.53
CA GLY A 209 -3.61 25.07 14.18
C GLY A 209 -2.37 25.85 13.78
N GLU A 210 -1.29 25.79 14.59
CA GLU A 210 -0.02 26.45 14.28
C GLU A 210 0.64 25.88 13.00
N THR A 211 0.63 24.54 12.88
CA THR A 211 1.17 23.87 11.68
C THR A 211 0.38 24.27 10.44
N ALA A 212 -0.96 24.31 10.52
CA ALA A 212 -1.83 24.71 9.43
C ALA A 212 -1.53 26.15 8.98
N ALA A 213 -1.38 27.09 9.93
CA ALA A 213 -1.03 28.47 9.65
C ALA A 213 0.34 28.61 8.96
N GLN A 214 1.35 27.87 9.46
CA GLN A 214 2.69 27.82 8.85
C GLN A 214 2.66 27.26 7.43
N LEU A 215 1.97 26.15 7.21
CA LEU A 215 1.82 25.54 5.89
C LEU A 215 1.11 26.50 4.92
N LYS A 216 0.01 27.11 5.32
CA LYS A 216 -0.74 28.06 4.51
C LYS A 216 0.12 29.27 4.13
N ALA A 217 0.85 29.84 5.07
CA ALA A 217 1.73 30.99 4.83
C ALA A 217 2.88 30.67 3.85
N ALA A 218 3.48 29.48 3.99
CA ALA A 218 4.60 29.05 3.16
C ALA A 218 4.18 28.61 1.76
N LEU A 219 3.12 27.79 1.65
CA LEU A 219 2.66 27.17 0.39
C LEU A 219 1.76 28.09 -0.42
N LYS A 220 1.09 29.05 0.20
CA LYS A 220 0.16 30.02 -0.41
C LYS A 220 -0.85 29.36 -1.38
N PRO A 221 -1.56 28.29 -0.92
CA PRO A 221 -2.52 27.62 -1.76
C PRO A 221 -3.68 28.55 -2.13
N ALA A 222 -4.21 28.41 -3.36
CA ALA A 222 -5.42 29.13 -3.75
C ALA A 222 -6.66 28.68 -2.93
N LEU A 223 -6.67 27.41 -2.53
CA LEU A 223 -7.72 26.79 -1.73
C LEU A 223 -7.11 26.23 -0.44
N ALA A 224 -7.46 26.82 0.69
CA ALA A 224 -7.13 26.29 2.02
C ALA A 224 -8.41 25.69 2.64
N LEU A 225 -8.43 24.38 2.79
CA LEU A 225 -9.59 23.60 3.25
C LEU A 225 -9.31 22.95 4.59
N SER A 226 -10.32 22.81 5.43
CA SER A 226 -10.18 22.13 6.71
C SER A 226 -11.41 21.27 7.07
N TYR A 227 -11.19 20.36 8.00
CA TYR A 227 -12.27 19.64 8.68
C TYR A 227 -11.92 19.42 10.16
N ALA A 228 -12.96 19.21 10.97
CA ALA A 228 -12.81 19.11 12.41
C ALA A 228 -12.61 17.65 12.86
N VAL A 229 -11.61 17.43 13.70
CA VAL A 229 -11.35 16.22 14.50
C VAL A 229 -11.43 16.54 15.98
N LEU A 230 -10.91 17.70 16.37
CA LEU A 230 -10.93 18.19 17.75
C LEU A 230 -12.06 19.20 18.01
N GLY A 231 -12.72 19.67 16.95
CA GLY A 231 -13.82 20.62 17.04
C GLY A 231 -13.38 22.08 17.01
N THR A 232 -12.16 22.37 16.54
CA THR A 232 -11.59 23.71 16.44
C THR A 232 -11.66 24.24 15.00
N GLU A 233 -12.11 25.46 14.81
CA GLU A 233 -12.02 26.12 13.50
C GLU A 233 -10.60 26.61 13.23
N LEU A 234 -10.11 26.39 12.00
CA LEU A 234 -8.80 26.88 11.55
C LEU A 234 -8.99 28.23 10.84
N GLU A 235 -8.36 29.27 11.36
CA GLU A 235 -8.46 30.63 10.81
C GLU A 235 -7.98 30.69 9.36
N GLY A 236 -8.85 31.22 8.51
CA GLY A 236 -8.59 31.41 7.09
C GLY A 236 -8.61 30.09 6.28
N PHE A 237 -9.15 29.02 6.82
CA PHE A 237 -9.48 27.80 6.10
C PHE A 237 -10.98 27.71 5.88
N THR A 238 -11.38 27.18 4.74
CA THR A 238 -12.79 26.92 4.43
C THR A 238 -13.13 25.48 4.84
N PRO A 239 -14.18 25.24 5.62
CA PRO A 239 -14.60 23.88 5.96
C PRO A 239 -14.96 23.06 4.71
N LEU A 240 -14.72 21.75 4.77
CA LEU A 240 -15.22 20.84 3.76
C LEU A 240 -16.75 20.95 3.65
N ARG A 241 -17.24 21.01 2.42
CA ARG A 241 -18.68 21.05 2.14
C ARG A 241 -19.36 19.78 2.64
N ARG A 242 -20.43 19.93 3.40
CA ARG A 242 -21.25 18.80 3.81
C ARG A 242 -21.94 18.19 2.59
N PRO A 243 -21.91 16.85 2.43
CA PRO A 243 -22.62 16.20 1.34
C PRO A 243 -24.14 16.29 1.53
N THR A 244 -24.87 16.42 0.42
CA THR A 244 -26.31 16.28 0.40
C THR A 244 -26.63 14.82 0.03
N PRO A 245 -27.38 14.08 0.86
CA PRO A 245 -27.74 12.69 0.58
C PRO A 245 -28.40 12.53 -0.79
N GLY A 246 -27.88 11.59 -1.59
CA GLY A 246 -28.38 11.28 -2.94
C GLY A 246 -27.93 12.24 -4.06
N ALA A 247 -27.29 13.37 -3.73
CA ALA A 247 -26.85 14.33 -4.75
C ALA A 247 -25.76 13.77 -5.67
N GLY A 248 -24.97 12.82 -5.21
CA GLY A 248 -23.94 12.14 -5.99
C GLY A 248 -24.46 11.02 -6.91
N ALA A 249 -25.74 10.64 -6.82
CA ALA A 249 -26.25 9.48 -7.56
C ALA A 249 -26.12 9.59 -9.09
N SER A 250 -26.32 10.78 -9.63
CA SER A 250 -26.14 11.09 -11.06
C SER A 250 -24.75 11.65 -11.41
N TRP A 251 -23.95 11.99 -10.38
CA TRP A 251 -22.61 12.51 -10.61
C TRP A 251 -21.66 11.41 -11.07
N ARG A 252 -20.80 11.73 -12.01
CA ARG A 252 -19.74 10.85 -12.52
C ARG A 252 -18.46 11.63 -12.64
N ALA A 253 -17.35 10.98 -12.32
CA ALA A 253 -16.02 11.48 -12.60
C ALA A 253 -15.69 11.27 -14.09
N ASP A 254 -14.80 12.11 -14.63
CA ASP A 254 -14.29 11.94 -15.99
C ASP A 254 -13.22 10.86 -16.07
N ASP A 255 -13.13 10.20 -17.21
CA ASP A 255 -12.04 9.30 -17.52
C ASP A 255 -10.73 10.06 -17.66
N ARG A 256 -9.67 9.52 -17.07
CA ARG A 256 -8.32 10.07 -17.11
C ARG A 256 -7.42 9.23 -18.00
N GLY A 257 -6.36 9.82 -18.54
CA GLY A 257 -5.31 9.04 -19.19
C GLY A 257 -4.70 8.03 -18.21
N ALA A 258 -4.42 6.84 -18.68
CA ALA A 258 -3.82 5.78 -17.85
C ALA A 258 -2.49 6.22 -17.22
N LEU A 259 -1.76 7.11 -17.90
CA LEU A 259 -0.49 7.68 -17.46
C LEU A 259 -0.63 9.07 -16.80
N ASP A 260 -1.85 9.62 -16.63
CA ASP A 260 -2.01 10.87 -15.91
C ASP A 260 -1.54 10.71 -14.45
N PRO A 261 -0.81 11.68 -13.86
CA PRO A 261 -0.39 11.63 -12.48
C PRO A 261 -1.59 11.53 -11.52
N LEU A 262 -1.57 10.52 -10.64
CA LEU A 262 -2.58 10.28 -9.61
C LEU A 262 -2.08 10.66 -8.23
N TYR A 263 -0.89 10.15 -7.87
CA TYR A 263 -0.30 10.33 -6.56
C TYR A 263 1.14 10.86 -6.63
N VAL A 264 1.53 11.63 -5.62
CA VAL A 264 2.94 11.82 -5.27
C VAL A 264 3.15 11.27 -3.86
N LEU A 265 3.99 10.26 -3.78
CA LEU A 265 4.42 9.67 -2.53
C LEU A 265 5.88 10.03 -2.26
N PHE A 266 6.26 9.96 -0.98
CA PHE A 266 7.60 10.34 -0.56
C PHE A 266 8.31 9.16 0.09
N SER A 267 9.52 8.87 -0.38
CA SER A 267 10.44 7.98 0.31
C SER A 267 11.60 8.76 0.93
N SER A 268 12.19 8.21 1.98
CA SER A 268 13.41 8.77 2.57
C SER A 268 14.54 8.61 1.56
N GLY A 269 15.10 9.72 1.09
CA GLY A 269 16.30 9.68 0.25
C GLY A 269 17.53 9.35 1.11
N THR A 270 18.45 8.55 0.58
CA THR A 270 19.77 8.29 1.19
C THR A 270 20.61 9.56 1.34
N THR A 271 20.24 10.65 0.67
CA THR A 271 20.94 11.94 0.63
C THR A 271 20.26 13.04 1.44
N GLY A 272 19.26 12.73 2.26
CA GLY A 272 18.62 13.63 3.22
C GLY A 272 17.29 14.26 2.80
N ALA A 273 17.10 14.75 1.57
CA ALA A 273 15.83 15.32 1.14
C ALA A 273 14.83 14.22 0.69
N PRO A 274 13.54 14.32 1.07
CA PRO A 274 12.53 13.36 0.63
C PRO A 274 12.41 13.32 -0.90
N LYS A 275 12.36 12.12 -1.46
CA LYS A 275 12.18 11.88 -2.89
C LYS A 275 10.69 11.84 -3.21
N GLY A 276 10.17 12.81 -3.95
CA GLY A 276 8.76 12.81 -4.41
C GLY A 276 8.61 11.97 -5.67
N ILE A 277 7.89 10.85 -5.57
CA ILE A 277 7.71 9.85 -6.63
C ILE A 277 6.34 10.03 -7.24
N ILE A 278 6.29 10.24 -8.55
CA ILE A 278 5.04 10.47 -9.30
C ILE A 278 4.50 9.14 -9.81
N HIS A 279 3.31 8.77 -9.37
CA HIS A 279 2.62 7.56 -9.80
C HIS A 279 1.45 7.89 -10.73
N GLY A 280 1.29 7.07 -11.77
CA GLY A 280 0.20 7.19 -12.74
C GLY A 280 -1.12 6.64 -12.23
N THR A 281 -2.15 6.72 -13.07
CA THR A 281 -3.52 6.36 -12.69
C THR A 281 -3.80 4.86 -12.82
N ALA A 282 -3.55 4.26 -13.99
CA ALA A 282 -3.91 2.86 -14.23
C ALA A 282 -2.90 1.87 -13.61
N GLY A 283 -1.60 2.19 -13.68
CA GLY A 283 -0.56 1.26 -13.24
C GLY A 283 -0.70 0.82 -11.78
N PRO A 284 -0.71 1.74 -10.81
CA PRO A 284 -0.92 1.39 -9.40
C PRO A 284 -2.25 0.69 -9.14
N LEU A 285 -3.33 1.10 -9.80
CA LEU A 285 -4.63 0.46 -9.63
C LEU A 285 -4.60 -1.01 -10.08
N LEU A 286 -4.02 -1.30 -11.24
CA LEU A 286 -3.85 -2.68 -11.73
C LEU A 286 -2.94 -3.50 -10.81
N GLN A 287 -1.85 -2.90 -10.35
CA GLN A 287 -0.92 -3.54 -9.41
C GLN A 287 -1.65 -3.93 -8.12
N HIS A 288 -2.41 -3.00 -7.52
CA HIS A 288 -3.17 -3.25 -6.31
C HIS A 288 -4.29 -4.29 -6.53
N LEU A 289 -5.01 -4.24 -7.64
CA LEU A 289 -6.07 -5.20 -7.95
C LEU A 289 -5.51 -6.61 -8.12
N LYS A 290 -4.35 -6.77 -8.77
CA LYS A 290 -3.63 -8.04 -8.84
C LYS A 290 -3.34 -8.57 -7.43
N GLU A 291 -2.80 -7.72 -6.57
CA GLU A 291 -2.42 -8.07 -5.20
C GLU A 291 -3.64 -8.39 -4.34
N HIS A 292 -4.67 -7.55 -4.37
CA HIS A 292 -5.90 -7.76 -3.62
C HIS A 292 -6.63 -9.04 -4.06
N GLN A 293 -6.92 -9.14 -5.36
CA GLN A 293 -7.80 -10.19 -5.85
C GLN A 293 -7.08 -11.53 -6.03
N LEU A 294 -5.86 -11.53 -6.60
CA LEU A 294 -5.21 -12.78 -6.97
C LEU A 294 -4.27 -13.30 -5.87
N HIS A 295 -3.71 -12.42 -5.04
CA HIS A 295 -2.78 -12.80 -3.98
C HIS A 295 -3.42 -12.82 -2.59
N CYS A 296 -4.35 -11.91 -2.29
CA CYS A 296 -5.04 -11.87 -1.01
C CYS A 296 -6.43 -12.51 -1.04
N ASP A 297 -6.91 -12.96 -2.21
CA ASP A 297 -8.27 -13.50 -2.40
C ASP A 297 -9.38 -12.54 -1.92
N LEU A 298 -9.13 -11.22 -2.04
CA LEU A 298 -10.02 -10.16 -1.57
C LEU A 298 -11.05 -9.82 -2.65
N GLY A 299 -12.33 -9.77 -2.27
CA GLY A 299 -13.43 -9.47 -3.18
C GLY A 299 -14.66 -8.85 -2.51
N PRO A 300 -15.79 -8.80 -3.24
CA PRO A 300 -17.04 -8.30 -2.68
C PRO A 300 -17.46 -9.10 -1.43
N GLY A 301 -17.89 -8.38 -0.39
CA GLY A 301 -18.28 -8.96 0.89
C GLY A 301 -17.13 -9.06 1.90
N ASP A 302 -15.88 -8.98 1.45
CA ASP A 302 -14.74 -8.92 2.35
C ASP A 302 -14.55 -7.54 2.98
N ARG A 303 -13.82 -7.53 4.09
CA ARG A 303 -13.46 -6.31 4.83
C ARG A 303 -11.96 -6.33 5.11
N LEU A 304 -11.27 -5.30 4.63
CA LEU A 304 -9.84 -5.13 4.84
C LEU A 304 -9.57 -4.01 5.84
N LEU A 305 -8.91 -4.33 6.94
CA LEU A 305 -8.34 -3.36 7.87
C LEU A 305 -6.82 -3.42 7.77
N TYR A 306 -6.18 -2.30 7.55
CA TYR A 306 -4.72 -2.21 7.58
C TYR A 306 -4.29 -1.09 8.52
N TYR A 307 -3.42 -1.41 9.50
CA TYR A 307 -2.84 -0.36 10.33
C TYR A 307 -1.83 0.43 9.51
N THR A 308 -2.18 1.66 9.17
CA THR A 308 -1.38 2.55 8.35
C THR A 308 -1.73 4.01 8.61
N THR A 309 -0.91 4.92 8.12
CA THR A 309 -1.17 6.37 8.12
C THR A 309 -1.21 6.91 6.70
N CYS A 310 -1.79 8.09 6.51
CA CYS A 310 -1.87 8.74 5.20
C CYS A 310 -0.49 9.12 4.60
N GLY A 311 0.58 9.04 5.37
CA GLY A 311 1.95 9.24 4.90
C GLY A 311 2.63 7.98 4.37
N TRP A 312 2.00 6.83 4.44
CA TRP A 312 2.54 5.52 4.06
C TRP A 312 1.86 4.97 2.81
N MET A 313 2.63 4.29 1.93
CA MET A 313 2.08 3.70 0.70
C MET A 313 1.00 2.65 0.95
N MET A 314 1.03 1.98 2.11
CA MET A 314 -0.01 1.01 2.47
C MET A 314 -1.39 1.65 2.65
N TRP A 315 -1.47 2.96 2.88
CA TRP A 315 -2.75 3.67 2.84
C TRP A 315 -3.33 3.71 1.43
N ASN A 316 -2.53 4.01 0.41
CA ASN A 316 -2.96 4.00 -0.99
C ASN A 316 -3.38 2.59 -1.43
N TRP A 317 -2.63 1.58 -0.98
CA TRP A 317 -2.96 0.17 -1.19
C TRP A 317 -4.31 -0.20 -0.54
N LEU A 318 -4.52 0.15 0.73
CA LEU A 318 -5.79 -0.05 1.45
C LEU A 318 -6.96 0.61 0.73
N VAL A 319 -6.83 1.89 0.34
CA VAL A 319 -7.90 2.63 -0.34
C VAL A 319 -8.30 1.97 -1.66
N SER A 320 -7.33 1.47 -2.43
CA SER A 320 -7.59 0.78 -3.70
C SER A 320 -8.39 -0.52 -3.56
N ALA A 321 -8.49 -1.11 -2.35
CA ALA A 321 -9.30 -2.29 -2.09
C ALA A 321 -10.81 -2.04 -2.32
N LEU A 322 -11.25 -0.78 -2.27
CA LEU A 322 -12.61 -0.39 -2.67
C LEU A 322 -12.93 -0.82 -4.10
N ALA A 323 -11.94 -0.81 -5.01
CA ALA A 323 -12.12 -1.26 -6.39
C ALA A 323 -12.28 -2.78 -6.52
N SER A 324 -11.85 -3.56 -5.54
CA SER A 324 -12.13 -4.99 -5.45
C SER A 324 -13.53 -5.31 -4.91
N GLY A 325 -14.33 -4.29 -4.60
CA GLY A 325 -15.67 -4.44 -4.01
C GLY A 325 -15.66 -4.64 -2.50
N ALA A 326 -14.50 -4.64 -1.85
CA ALA A 326 -14.36 -4.79 -0.41
C ALA A 326 -14.77 -3.53 0.36
N THR A 327 -15.08 -3.70 1.65
CA THR A 327 -15.15 -2.61 2.63
C THR A 327 -13.76 -2.35 3.19
N ILE A 328 -13.36 -1.10 3.32
CA ILE A 328 -12.09 -0.76 3.99
C ILE A 328 -12.33 -0.30 5.42
N GLY A 329 -11.42 -0.71 6.32
CA GLY A 329 -11.32 -0.23 7.69
C GLY A 329 -10.28 0.87 7.82
N LEU A 330 -10.65 2.00 8.41
CA LEU A 330 -9.74 3.09 8.73
C LEU A 330 -9.64 3.21 10.26
N TYR A 331 -8.44 3.11 10.79
CA TYR A 331 -8.20 3.29 12.21
C TYR A 331 -7.30 4.52 12.43
N ASP A 332 -7.78 5.46 13.24
CA ASP A 332 -7.07 6.70 13.58
C ASP A 332 -6.67 6.67 15.06
N GLY A 333 -5.39 6.59 15.34
CA GLY A 333 -4.84 6.56 16.68
C GLY A 333 -3.76 5.51 16.90
N ALA A 334 -3.34 5.34 18.14
CA ALA A 334 -2.37 4.32 18.52
C ALA A 334 -3.02 2.93 18.49
N PRO A 335 -2.38 1.92 17.89
CA PRO A 335 -2.95 0.57 17.83
C PRO A 335 -3.06 -0.06 19.22
N ASP A 336 -2.18 0.39 20.13
CA ASP A 336 -2.08 -0.04 21.52
C ASP A 336 -2.87 0.85 22.51
N ALA A 337 -3.78 1.69 22.01
CA ALA A 337 -4.71 2.40 22.88
C ALA A 337 -5.65 1.41 23.60
N PRO A 338 -6.11 1.72 24.83
CA PRO A 338 -7.06 0.87 25.53
C PRO A 338 -8.31 0.60 24.68
N GLY A 339 -8.63 -0.69 24.51
CA GLY A 339 -9.82 -1.14 23.80
C GLY A 339 -10.94 -1.60 24.74
N THR A 340 -11.81 -2.44 24.24
CA THR A 340 -12.84 -3.10 25.05
C THR A 340 -12.23 -4.31 25.77
N GLY A 341 -12.32 -4.34 27.09
CA GLY A 341 -11.75 -5.39 27.92
C GLY A 341 -10.21 -5.28 28.05
N GLU A 342 -9.51 -6.41 27.96
CA GLU A 342 -8.05 -6.49 28.04
C GLU A 342 -7.34 -6.30 26.67
N GLU A 343 -8.13 -6.21 25.61
CA GLU A 343 -7.64 -6.10 24.25
C GLU A 343 -7.39 -4.63 23.86
N ASP A 344 -6.45 -4.39 22.97
CA ASP A 344 -6.22 -3.04 22.44
C ASP A 344 -7.31 -2.60 21.45
N ALA A 345 -7.42 -1.27 21.24
CA ALA A 345 -8.49 -0.69 20.45
C ALA A 345 -8.46 -1.13 18.99
N PHE A 346 -7.28 -1.42 18.43
CA PHE A 346 -7.16 -1.87 17.05
C PHE A 346 -7.70 -3.30 16.85
N LEU A 347 -7.39 -4.23 17.75
CA LEU A 347 -7.95 -5.60 17.68
C LEU A 347 -9.44 -5.63 18.04
N SER A 348 -9.87 -4.85 19.02
CA SER A 348 -11.31 -4.68 19.29
C SER A 348 -12.05 -4.21 18.05
N PHE A 349 -11.50 -3.24 17.33
CA PHE A 349 -12.09 -2.77 16.08
C PHE A 349 -12.07 -3.86 14.99
N ALA A 350 -10.98 -4.63 14.89
CA ALA A 350 -10.88 -5.74 13.94
C ALA A 350 -11.98 -6.79 14.19
N ARG A 351 -12.21 -7.14 15.46
CA ARG A 351 -13.23 -8.11 15.86
C ARG A 351 -14.65 -7.60 15.63
N GLU A 352 -14.98 -6.41 16.18
CA GLU A 352 -16.32 -5.85 16.12
C GLU A 352 -16.73 -5.44 14.70
N GLY A 353 -15.76 -5.00 13.89
CA GLY A 353 -15.94 -4.70 12.48
C GLY A 353 -16.03 -5.94 11.60
N ALA A 354 -15.82 -7.15 12.15
CA ALA A 354 -15.81 -8.43 11.44
C ALA A 354 -14.90 -8.37 10.20
N PHE A 355 -13.66 -7.89 10.37
CA PHE A 355 -12.71 -7.80 9.28
C PHE A 355 -12.19 -9.19 8.88
N THR A 356 -12.22 -9.46 7.58
CA THR A 356 -11.77 -10.73 6.99
C THR A 356 -10.27 -10.72 6.68
N HIS A 357 -9.71 -9.54 6.48
CA HIS A 357 -8.30 -9.31 6.20
C HIS A 357 -7.76 -8.27 7.17
N LEU A 358 -6.68 -8.61 7.85
CA LEU A 358 -6.04 -7.72 8.82
C LEU A 358 -4.57 -7.51 8.44
N GLY A 359 -4.18 -6.27 8.20
CA GLY A 359 -2.80 -5.90 7.91
C GLY A 359 -2.15 -5.14 9.07
N THR A 360 -0.89 -5.50 9.35
CA THR A 360 -0.13 -4.94 10.46
C THR A 360 1.39 -4.93 10.15
N SER A 361 2.21 -4.77 11.18
CA SER A 361 3.68 -4.81 11.11
C SER A 361 4.27 -5.90 12.00
N PRO A 362 5.51 -6.35 11.73
CA PRO A 362 6.23 -7.27 12.63
C PRO A 362 6.31 -6.75 14.07
N ALA A 363 6.55 -5.44 14.26
CA ALA A 363 6.62 -4.83 15.59
C ALA A 363 5.29 -4.98 16.37
N TYR A 364 4.16 -4.81 15.69
CA TYR A 364 2.86 -5.03 16.33
C TYR A 364 2.62 -6.50 16.67
N LEU A 365 3.01 -7.45 15.81
CA LEU A 365 2.93 -8.88 16.11
C LEU A 365 3.83 -9.26 17.28
N THR A 366 5.03 -8.69 17.38
CA THR A 366 5.93 -8.87 18.52
C THR A 366 5.27 -8.40 19.82
N ARG A 367 4.64 -7.24 19.80
CA ARG A 367 3.90 -6.73 20.95
C ARG A 367 2.74 -7.66 21.34
N LEU A 368 1.96 -8.12 20.37
CA LEU A 368 0.86 -9.08 20.65
C LEU A 368 1.36 -10.38 21.26
N ALA A 369 2.51 -10.87 20.81
CA ALA A 369 3.12 -12.08 21.38
C ALA A 369 3.53 -11.90 22.86
N GLN A 370 3.94 -10.69 23.23
CA GLN A 370 4.25 -10.35 24.63
C GLN A 370 3.00 -10.25 25.52
N LEU A 371 1.86 -9.87 24.96
CA LEU A 371 0.59 -9.78 25.68
C LEU A 371 -0.05 -11.16 25.93
N GLY A 372 0.37 -12.19 25.19
CA GLY A 372 -0.13 -13.55 25.31
C GLY A 372 -1.40 -13.85 24.53
N ASP A 373 -2.22 -14.75 25.08
CA ASP A 373 -3.47 -15.15 24.44
C ASP A 373 -4.52 -14.05 24.58
N GLY A 374 -5.39 -13.91 23.60
CA GLY A 374 -6.47 -12.92 23.59
C GLY A 374 -7.69 -13.46 22.84
N ASP A 375 -8.73 -12.64 22.72
CA ASP A 375 -9.97 -13.03 22.07
C ASP A 375 -9.79 -13.39 20.59
N PRO A 376 -10.53 -14.37 20.07
CA PRO A 376 -10.46 -14.77 18.68
C PRO A 376 -10.98 -13.67 17.75
N LEU A 377 -10.53 -13.68 16.50
CA LEU A 377 -11.06 -12.89 15.40
C LEU A 377 -11.82 -13.83 14.42
N PRO A 378 -13.08 -14.17 14.71
CA PRO A 378 -13.77 -15.27 14.02
C PRO A 378 -14.02 -15.02 12.53
N ALA A 379 -14.02 -13.76 12.11
CA ALA A 379 -14.17 -13.40 10.71
C ALA A 379 -12.84 -13.39 9.94
N LEU A 380 -11.70 -13.43 10.64
CA LEU A 380 -10.38 -13.28 10.02
C LEU A 380 -10.06 -14.47 9.12
N ARG A 381 -9.69 -14.20 7.89
CA ARG A 381 -9.31 -15.17 6.86
C ARG A 381 -7.86 -15.06 6.45
N VAL A 382 -7.30 -13.85 6.49
CA VAL A 382 -5.91 -13.57 6.09
C VAL A 382 -5.30 -12.53 7.02
N LEU A 383 -4.12 -12.83 7.52
CA LEU A 383 -3.29 -11.88 8.26
C LEU A 383 -2.11 -11.43 7.37
N LEU A 384 -1.90 -10.14 7.27
CA LEU A 384 -0.86 -9.54 6.42
C LEU A 384 0.16 -8.80 7.28
N SER A 385 1.43 -8.84 6.91
CA SER A 385 2.48 -8.12 7.63
C SER A 385 3.49 -7.51 6.67
N THR A 386 3.87 -6.24 6.89
CA THR A 386 4.90 -5.54 6.11
C THR A 386 5.61 -4.46 6.94
N GLY A 387 6.64 -3.85 6.36
CA GLY A 387 7.39 -2.74 6.93
C GLY A 387 8.75 -3.15 7.52
N ALA A 388 8.94 -4.43 7.79
CA ALA A 388 10.23 -5.02 8.19
C ALA A 388 10.21 -6.52 7.87
N PRO A 389 11.38 -7.21 7.83
CA PRO A 389 11.44 -8.66 7.77
C PRO A 389 10.67 -9.31 8.90
N LEU A 390 9.84 -10.29 8.57
CA LEU A 390 9.00 -10.98 9.55
C LEU A 390 9.77 -12.16 10.16
N PRO A 391 10.00 -12.19 11.48
CA PRO A 391 10.77 -13.26 12.10
C PRO A 391 10.02 -14.60 12.06
N GLY A 392 10.76 -15.70 11.92
CA GLY A 392 10.17 -17.04 11.70
C GLY A 392 9.24 -17.54 12.81
N TRP A 393 9.36 -17.03 14.05
CA TRP A 393 8.46 -17.37 15.14
C TRP A 393 7.03 -16.82 14.96
N ALA A 394 6.88 -15.75 14.15
CA ALA A 394 5.60 -15.08 13.98
C ALA A 394 4.51 -15.98 13.38
N TRP A 395 4.88 -16.96 12.54
CA TRP A 395 3.93 -17.92 11.98
C TRP A 395 3.36 -18.87 13.03
N ALA A 396 4.19 -19.40 13.91
CA ALA A 396 3.72 -20.23 15.03
C ALA A 396 2.86 -19.43 16.00
N PHE A 397 3.25 -18.19 16.30
CA PHE A 397 2.44 -17.28 17.10
C PHE A 397 1.09 -16.97 16.44
N ALA A 398 1.07 -16.63 15.15
CA ALA A 398 -0.17 -16.33 14.44
C ALA A 398 -1.13 -17.52 14.44
N LYS A 399 -0.62 -18.74 14.21
CA LYS A 399 -1.41 -19.97 14.29
C LYS A 399 -1.99 -20.20 15.68
N LYS A 400 -1.18 -20.02 16.72
CA LYS A 400 -1.64 -20.15 18.11
C LYS A 400 -2.72 -19.11 18.45
N ARG A 401 -2.52 -17.84 18.03
CA ARG A 401 -3.35 -16.70 18.41
C ARG A 401 -4.63 -16.58 17.59
N PHE A 402 -4.57 -16.88 16.29
CA PHE A 402 -5.66 -16.65 15.33
C PHE A 402 -6.19 -17.94 14.70
N GLY A 403 -5.64 -19.12 15.05
CA GLY A 403 -6.04 -20.40 14.48
C GLY A 403 -5.48 -20.63 13.08
N ASP A 404 -6.24 -21.32 12.23
CA ASP A 404 -5.83 -21.66 10.86
C ASP A 404 -6.00 -20.46 9.90
N VAL A 405 -5.41 -19.31 10.28
CA VAL A 405 -5.35 -18.11 9.47
C VAL A 405 -3.94 -17.97 8.88
N PRO A 406 -3.80 -17.92 7.54
CA PRO A 406 -2.51 -17.73 6.91
C PRO A 406 -1.93 -16.35 7.27
N LEU A 407 -0.65 -16.34 7.66
CA LEU A 407 0.14 -15.13 7.86
C LEU A 407 1.00 -14.88 6.63
N CYS A 408 0.64 -13.88 5.83
CA CYS A 408 1.33 -13.51 4.61
C CYS A 408 2.24 -12.30 4.85
N SER A 409 3.55 -12.50 4.76
CA SER A 409 4.49 -11.38 4.68
C SER A 409 4.41 -10.73 3.29
N ILE A 410 4.57 -9.40 3.24
CA ILE A 410 4.50 -8.60 2.02
C ILE A 410 5.77 -7.75 1.92
N SER A 411 6.39 -7.74 0.75
CA SER A 411 7.51 -6.86 0.43
C SER A 411 7.28 -6.12 -0.87
N GLY A 412 7.52 -4.84 -0.80
CA GLY A 412 7.42 -3.89 -1.90
C GLY A 412 7.82 -2.50 -1.39
N GLY A 413 7.31 -1.46 -2.00
CA GLY A 413 7.69 -0.13 -1.55
C GLY A 413 6.92 1.01 -2.19
N THR A 414 7.18 2.19 -1.65
CA THR A 414 6.68 3.46 -2.18
C THR A 414 7.13 3.65 -3.63
N ASP A 415 8.28 3.13 -3.99
CA ASP A 415 8.92 3.32 -5.29
C ASP A 415 8.14 2.68 -6.44
N LEU A 416 7.50 1.52 -6.21
CA LEU A 416 6.62 0.86 -7.20
C LEU A 416 5.13 0.97 -6.84
N LEU A 417 4.82 1.52 -5.68
CA LEU A 417 3.46 1.58 -5.12
C LEU A 417 2.75 0.21 -5.27
N GLY A 418 3.36 -0.81 -4.70
CA GLY A 418 2.92 -2.20 -4.78
C GLY A 418 3.97 -3.17 -4.23
N CYS A 419 3.83 -4.46 -4.55
CA CYS A 419 4.63 -5.54 -4.00
C CYS A 419 5.43 -6.29 -5.08
N PHE A 420 6.70 -6.62 -4.78
CA PHE A 420 7.51 -7.57 -5.54
C PHE A 420 7.24 -9.01 -5.09
N ALA A 421 7.12 -9.22 -3.78
CA ALA A 421 6.86 -10.53 -3.19
C ALA A 421 5.75 -10.44 -2.13
N LEU A 422 4.89 -11.47 -2.07
CA LEU A 422 3.75 -11.49 -1.16
C LEU A 422 3.17 -12.91 -1.02
N GLY A 423 2.01 -13.03 -0.36
CA GLY A 423 1.25 -14.27 -0.23
C GLY A 423 0.74 -14.83 -1.56
N HIS A 424 0.45 -16.12 -1.60
CA HIS A 424 -0.15 -16.78 -2.76
C HIS A 424 -1.03 -17.96 -2.30
N PRO A 425 -2.35 -17.95 -2.63
CA PRO A 425 -3.29 -18.96 -2.10
C PRO A 425 -2.97 -20.41 -2.46
N GLU A 426 -2.24 -20.67 -3.53
CA GLU A 426 -1.92 -22.01 -4.02
C GLU A 426 -0.48 -22.45 -3.73
N ARG A 427 0.34 -21.61 -3.10
CA ARG A 427 1.71 -21.97 -2.74
C ARG A 427 1.81 -22.37 -1.26
N PRO A 428 2.69 -23.33 -0.92
CA PRO A 428 2.93 -23.68 0.47
C PRO A 428 3.50 -22.48 1.24
N MET A 429 3.16 -22.41 2.52
CA MET A 429 3.77 -21.45 3.44
C MET A 429 5.03 -22.00 4.07
N GLU A 430 6.03 -21.15 4.19
CA GLU A 430 7.30 -21.43 4.82
C GLU A 430 7.59 -20.35 5.87
N ALA A 431 7.80 -20.77 7.13
CA ALA A 431 8.07 -19.82 8.21
C ALA A 431 9.38 -19.06 7.97
N GLY A 432 9.33 -17.74 8.01
CA GLY A 432 10.47 -16.86 7.73
C GLY A 432 10.61 -16.47 6.27
N ALA A 433 9.71 -16.92 5.37
CA ALA A 433 9.74 -16.57 3.96
C ALA A 433 8.40 -15.97 3.48
N LEU A 434 8.47 -15.08 2.51
CA LEU A 434 7.33 -14.72 1.68
C LEU A 434 7.05 -15.87 0.71
N GLN A 435 5.79 -16.10 0.34
CA GLN A 435 5.42 -17.28 -0.45
C GLN A 435 5.92 -17.27 -1.90
N GLY A 436 6.35 -16.11 -2.41
CA GLY A 436 6.94 -16.02 -3.74
C GLY A 436 6.79 -14.62 -4.33
N ARG A 437 7.21 -14.49 -5.57
CA ARG A 437 7.03 -13.26 -6.34
C ARG A 437 5.58 -12.99 -6.65
N GLY A 438 5.24 -11.72 -6.82
CA GLY A 438 3.95 -11.30 -7.36
C GLY A 438 3.80 -11.71 -8.82
N LEU A 439 2.60 -12.08 -9.24
CA LEU A 439 2.30 -12.37 -10.65
C LEU A 439 2.73 -11.21 -11.56
N ALA A 440 3.32 -11.52 -12.70
CA ALA A 440 3.87 -10.59 -13.67
C ALA A 440 4.99 -9.66 -13.12
N MET A 441 5.62 -10.03 -12.01
CA MET A 441 6.78 -9.34 -11.47
C MET A 441 8.03 -10.21 -11.70
N ALA A 442 8.86 -9.86 -12.70
CA ALA A 442 10.09 -10.59 -13.03
C ALA A 442 11.20 -10.27 -12.02
N MET A 443 10.88 -10.41 -10.71
CA MET A 443 11.87 -10.21 -9.67
C MET A 443 12.84 -11.37 -9.58
N ASP A 444 14.05 -11.03 -9.17
CA ASP A 444 15.16 -11.95 -8.94
C ASP A 444 16.14 -11.33 -7.94
N PHE A 445 17.21 -12.07 -7.59
CA PHE A 445 18.30 -11.56 -6.79
C PHE A 445 19.57 -11.51 -7.63
N ASP A 446 20.22 -10.34 -7.66
CA ASP A 446 21.48 -10.12 -8.37
C ASP A 446 22.63 -10.28 -7.37
N HIS A 447 23.42 -11.32 -7.57
CA HIS A 447 24.55 -11.66 -6.69
C HIS A 447 25.83 -10.87 -7.04
N GLY A 448 25.86 -10.17 -8.19
CA GLY A 448 27.06 -9.50 -8.69
C GLY A 448 28.19 -10.50 -8.93
N ASP A 449 29.38 -10.16 -8.44
CA ASP A 449 30.59 -11.04 -8.52
C ASP A 449 30.70 -11.99 -7.31
N ASP A 450 29.67 -12.06 -6.46
CA ASP A 450 29.68 -12.87 -5.25
C ASP A 450 29.10 -14.26 -5.54
N ASP A 451 29.75 -15.32 -5.06
CA ASP A 451 29.27 -16.70 -5.16
C ASP A 451 28.26 -17.07 -4.05
N GLY A 452 27.86 -16.06 -3.27
CA GLY A 452 26.87 -16.20 -2.20
C GLY A 452 25.46 -16.53 -2.70
N THR A 453 24.61 -17.03 -1.78
CA THR A 453 23.23 -17.36 -2.09
C THR A 453 22.29 -16.14 -2.05
N ALA A 454 22.70 -15.05 -1.41
CA ALA A 454 21.93 -13.81 -1.26
C ALA A 454 22.43 -12.71 -2.21
N GLY A 455 21.52 -11.88 -2.70
CA GLY A 455 21.81 -10.79 -3.63
C GLY A 455 20.86 -9.61 -3.46
N GLU A 456 21.08 -8.54 -4.23
CA GLU A 456 20.18 -7.40 -4.31
C GLU A 456 18.92 -7.78 -5.09
N LEU A 457 17.74 -7.42 -4.56
CA LEU A 457 16.48 -7.60 -5.26
C LEU A 457 16.43 -6.73 -6.52
N VAL A 458 16.26 -7.38 -7.65
CA VAL A 458 16.11 -6.76 -8.97
C VAL A 458 14.79 -7.17 -9.62
N CYS A 459 14.34 -6.35 -10.59
CA CYS A 459 13.25 -6.74 -11.48
C CYS A 459 13.73 -6.58 -12.94
N ARG A 460 13.57 -7.64 -13.74
CA ARG A 460 14.15 -7.73 -15.09
C ARG A 460 13.12 -7.56 -16.22
N ALA A 461 11.90 -7.17 -15.88
CA ALA A 461 10.85 -6.85 -16.86
C ALA A 461 10.01 -5.67 -16.38
N PRO A 462 9.50 -4.83 -17.30
CA PRO A 462 8.69 -3.69 -16.95
C PRO A 462 7.35 -4.12 -16.34
N PHE A 463 6.85 -3.30 -15.43
CA PHE A 463 5.57 -3.48 -14.75
C PHE A 463 4.75 -2.17 -14.77
N PRO A 464 3.39 -2.23 -14.72
CA PRO A 464 2.55 -1.06 -14.93
C PRO A 464 2.72 0.07 -13.91
N SER A 465 3.07 -0.28 -12.66
CA SER A 465 3.20 0.69 -11.57
C SER A 465 4.59 1.35 -11.46
N GLN A 466 5.44 1.20 -12.48
CA GLN A 466 6.68 1.98 -12.54
C GLN A 466 6.37 3.48 -12.39
N PRO A 467 7.17 4.24 -11.63
CA PRO A 467 7.01 5.68 -11.50
C PRO A 467 7.01 6.37 -12.86
N LEU A 468 6.17 7.38 -13.01
CA LEU A 468 6.18 8.24 -14.19
C LEU A 468 7.40 9.18 -14.18
N GLY A 469 7.90 9.54 -13.00
CA GLY A 469 9.02 10.43 -12.80
C GLY A 469 9.22 10.75 -11.32
N LEU A 470 10.18 11.61 -11.04
CA LEU A 470 10.38 12.22 -9.72
C LEU A 470 10.05 13.71 -9.78
N ILE A 471 9.65 14.28 -8.66
CA ILE A 471 9.50 15.73 -8.54
C ILE A 471 10.89 16.38 -8.71
N ASP A 472 10.93 17.48 -9.47
CA ASP A 472 12.15 18.20 -9.81
C ASP A 472 13.20 17.38 -10.58
N ASP A 473 12.73 16.40 -11.39
CA ASP A 473 13.57 15.59 -12.29
C ASP A 473 13.00 15.56 -13.73
N PRO A 474 12.97 16.72 -14.43
CA PRO A 474 12.34 16.84 -15.74
C PRO A 474 13.04 16.00 -16.83
N THR A 475 14.30 15.65 -16.66
CA THR A 475 15.06 14.81 -17.59
C THR A 475 14.97 13.31 -17.27
N GLY A 476 14.46 12.93 -16.08
CA GLY A 476 14.42 11.57 -15.58
C GLY A 476 15.80 11.00 -15.20
N GLU A 477 16.80 11.86 -15.07
CA GLU A 477 18.18 11.44 -14.76
C GLU A 477 18.29 10.86 -13.36
N ARG A 478 17.67 11.51 -12.38
CA ARG A 478 17.63 11.03 -10.99
C ARG A 478 16.86 9.72 -10.87
N LEU A 479 15.75 9.58 -11.60
CA LEU A 479 14.97 8.35 -11.64
C LEU A 479 15.83 7.20 -12.18
N ARG A 480 16.50 7.41 -13.32
CA ARG A 480 17.39 6.39 -13.92
C ARG A 480 18.56 6.04 -13.00
N ALA A 481 19.22 7.05 -12.43
CA ALA A 481 20.31 6.83 -11.49
C ALA A 481 19.89 6.09 -10.22
N THR A 482 18.65 6.26 -9.79
CA THR A 482 18.11 5.61 -8.58
C THR A 482 17.76 4.14 -8.82
N TYR A 483 17.04 3.85 -9.91
CA TYR A 483 16.43 2.52 -10.10
C TYR A 483 17.08 1.69 -11.20
N PHE A 484 17.89 2.30 -12.07
CA PHE A 484 18.51 1.66 -13.21
C PHE A 484 20.02 1.96 -13.30
N PRO A 485 20.77 1.91 -12.19
CA PRO A 485 22.21 2.20 -12.26
C PRO A 485 22.92 1.14 -13.09
N GLY A 486 23.60 1.58 -14.17
CA GLY A 486 24.42 0.73 -15.04
C GLY A 486 23.67 -0.07 -16.11
N ASP A 487 22.40 -0.44 -15.90
CA ASP A 487 21.58 -1.18 -16.88
C ASP A 487 20.15 -0.62 -16.93
N PRO A 488 19.72 0.00 -18.05
CA PRO A 488 18.38 0.57 -18.18
C PRO A 488 17.26 -0.48 -18.25
N ASN A 489 17.58 -1.76 -18.25
CA ASN A 489 16.67 -2.89 -18.32
C ASN A 489 16.58 -3.68 -17.02
N THR A 490 17.29 -3.27 -15.98
CA THR A 490 17.25 -3.92 -14.67
C THR A 490 16.91 -2.89 -13.59
N TRP A 491 15.70 -3.00 -13.03
CA TRP A 491 15.29 -2.23 -11.84
C TRP A 491 16.01 -2.77 -10.61
N ARG A 492 16.68 -1.91 -9.86
CA ARG A 492 17.29 -2.22 -8.56
C ARG A 492 16.44 -1.63 -7.43
N HIS A 493 16.00 -2.52 -6.53
CA HIS A 493 15.08 -2.09 -5.46
C HIS A 493 15.79 -1.69 -4.18
N GLY A 494 16.98 -2.22 -3.99
CA GLY A 494 17.79 -1.95 -2.82
C GLY A 494 17.44 -2.80 -1.60
N ASP A 495 16.59 -3.82 -1.73
CA ASP A 495 16.43 -4.88 -0.73
C ASP A 495 17.44 -6.00 -0.99
N TYR A 496 17.83 -6.74 0.05
CA TYR A 496 18.80 -7.83 -0.01
C TYR A 496 18.15 -9.12 0.49
N GLY A 497 18.33 -10.22 -0.23
CA GLY A 497 17.69 -11.48 0.11
C GLY A 497 18.03 -12.63 -0.82
N TYR A 498 17.25 -13.71 -0.76
CA TYR A 498 17.47 -14.91 -1.57
C TYR A 498 16.18 -15.73 -1.78
N TRP A 499 16.22 -16.64 -2.76
CA TRP A 499 15.18 -17.64 -2.96
C TRP A 499 15.40 -18.86 -2.07
N THR A 500 14.34 -19.35 -1.41
CA THR A 500 14.40 -20.67 -0.76
C THR A 500 14.34 -21.79 -1.80
N GLU A 501 14.71 -23.01 -1.41
CA GLU A 501 14.58 -24.19 -2.28
C GLU A 501 13.14 -24.46 -2.74
N LYS A 502 12.15 -23.98 -1.98
CA LYS A 502 10.72 -24.14 -2.29
C LYS A 502 10.13 -22.96 -3.09
N GLY A 503 10.96 -22.02 -3.52
CA GLY A 503 10.53 -20.84 -4.27
C GLY A 503 9.94 -19.72 -3.42
N GLY A 504 10.11 -19.77 -2.11
CA GLY A 504 9.84 -18.67 -1.20
C GLY A 504 10.93 -17.60 -1.28
N VAL A 505 10.67 -16.42 -0.74
CA VAL A 505 11.58 -15.28 -0.71
C VAL A 505 11.93 -14.92 0.72
N VAL A 506 13.22 -14.89 1.03
CA VAL A 506 13.73 -14.41 2.33
C VAL A 506 14.39 -13.06 2.12
N LEU A 507 13.96 -12.05 2.87
CA LEU A 507 14.58 -10.72 2.88
C LEU A 507 15.40 -10.54 4.15
N LEU A 508 16.63 -10.07 3.97
CA LEU A 508 17.63 -9.90 5.01
C LEU A 508 17.82 -8.42 5.41
N GLY A 509 17.13 -7.52 4.72
CA GLY A 509 17.19 -6.08 4.96
C GLY A 509 17.48 -5.27 3.69
N ARG A 510 18.08 -4.10 3.87
CA ARG A 510 18.47 -3.22 2.75
C ARG A 510 19.85 -3.56 2.23
N ALA A 511 20.03 -3.53 0.90
CA ALA A 511 21.32 -3.80 0.26
C ALA A 511 22.39 -2.75 0.64
N ASP A 512 21.98 -1.50 0.88
CA ASP A 512 22.85 -0.41 1.34
C ASP A 512 23.18 -0.47 2.86
N ALA A 513 22.51 -1.34 3.62
CA ALA A 513 22.74 -1.59 5.03
C ALA A 513 23.38 -2.97 5.31
N VAL A 514 23.80 -3.70 4.28
CA VAL A 514 24.49 -5.00 4.42
C VAL A 514 25.88 -4.79 4.99
N LEU A 515 26.17 -5.50 6.09
CA LEU A 515 27.48 -5.50 6.70
C LEU A 515 28.42 -6.44 5.92
N ASN A 516 29.65 -5.98 5.64
CA ASN A 516 30.66 -6.79 4.97
C ASN A 516 31.87 -6.99 5.90
N ARG A 517 32.01 -8.20 6.45
CA ARG A 517 33.11 -8.56 7.36
C ARG A 517 33.96 -9.68 6.74
N GLY A 518 35.16 -9.29 6.27
CA GLY A 518 36.12 -10.25 5.70
C GLY A 518 35.59 -10.97 4.44
N GLY A 519 34.77 -10.32 3.62
CA GLY A 519 34.14 -10.89 2.43
C GLY A 519 32.79 -11.56 2.69
N VAL A 520 32.37 -11.73 3.95
CA VAL A 520 31.05 -12.25 4.29
C VAL A 520 30.06 -11.08 4.36
N ARG A 521 29.07 -11.09 3.47
CA ARG A 521 27.97 -10.13 3.50
C ARG A 521 26.84 -10.66 4.39
N MET A 522 26.39 -9.86 5.33
CA MET A 522 25.32 -10.20 6.27
C MET A 522 24.28 -9.08 6.29
N GLY A 523 23.02 -9.43 6.04
CA GLY A 523 21.90 -8.51 6.17
C GLY A 523 21.62 -8.17 7.64
N THR A 524 21.13 -6.96 7.91
CA THR A 524 20.84 -6.52 9.27
C THR A 524 19.86 -7.44 10.00
N ALA A 525 18.89 -8.03 9.31
CA ALA A 525 17.92 -8.97 9.90
C ALA A 525 18.58 -10.24 10.47
N GLU A 526 19.73 -10.66 9.94
CA GLU A 526 20.47 -11.83 10.45
C GLU A 526 21.04 -11.59 11.87
N PHE A 527 21.27 -10.31 12.20
CA PHE A 527 21.71 -9.92 13.55
C PHE A 527 20.53 -9.61 14.46
N TYR A 528 19.50 -8.91 13.95
CA TYR A 528 18.35 -8.54 14.77
C TYR A 528 17.55 -9.76 15.21
N GLY A 529 17.34 -10.74 14.34
CA GLY A 529 16.56 -11.94 14.67
C GLY A 529 17.05 -12.70 15.93
N PRO A 530 18.35 -13.05 16.06
CA PRO A 530 18.89 -13.66 17.27
C PRO A 530 18.83 -12.74 18.51
N LEU A 531 19.02 -11.43 18.35
CA LEU A 531 19.03 -10.46 19.44
C LEU A 531 17.63 -10.21 19.99
N GLU A 532 16.62 -10.09 19.14
CA GLU A 532 15.21 -9.96 19.52
C GLU A 532 14.69 -11.16 20.32
N ALA A 533 15.31 -12.33 20.17
CA ALA A 533 14.98 -13.53 20.95
C ALA A 533 15.51 -13.48 22.40
N LEU A 534 16.30 -12.49 22.78
CA LEU A 534 16.85 -12.36 24.14
C LEU A 534 15.86 -11.59 25.04
N PRO A 535 15.28 -12.22 26.07
CA PRO A 535 14.27 -11.58 26.93
C PRO A 535 14.77 -10.36 27.70
N SER A 536 16.09 -10.22 27.85
CA SER A 536 16.74 -9.12 28.57
C SER A 536 17.01 -7.90 27.68
N LEU A 537 16.78 -7.99 26.37
CA LEU A 537 17.08 -6.94 25.41
C LEU A 537 15.76 -6.30 24.96
N ALA A 538 15.57 -5.03 25.32
CA ALA A 538 14.36 -4.29 24.95
C ALA A 538 14.45 -3.69 23.53
N ASP A 539 15.66 -3.29 23.10
CA ASP A 539 15.93 -2.74 21.77
C ASP A 539 17.44 -2.81 21.49
N CYS A 540 17.83 -2.81 20.22
CA CYS A 540 19.23 -2.80 19.82
C CYS A 540 19.42 -2.08 18.47
N LEU A 541 20.61 -1.51 18.29
CA LEU A 541 21.06 -0.90 17.04
C LEU A 541 22.37 -1.56 16.61
N ILE A 542 22.38 -2.13 15.41
CA ILE A 542 23.57 -2.73 14.82
C ILE A 542 24.18 -1.72 13.84
N VAL A 543 25.42 -1.39 14.08
CA VAL A 543 26.20 -0.49 13.23
C VAL A 543 27.51 -1.15 12.82
N ASP A 544 27.93 -0.93 11.58
CA ASP A 544 29.27 -1.31 11.15
C ASP A 544 30.27 -0.29 11.70
N ARG A 545 31.33 -0.81 12.32
CA ARG A 545 32.49 0.00 12.70
C ARG A 545 33.66 -0.46 11.85
N PRO A 546 34.13 0.34 10.89
CA PRO A 546 35.34 0.03 10.14
C PRO A 546 36.46 -0.30 11.11
N ALA A 547 37.18 -1.41 10.86
CA ALA A 547 38.39 -1.68 11.59
C ALA A 547 39.37 -0.56 11.28
N GLY A 548 39.77 0.19 12.32
CA GLY A 548 40.76 1.26 12.22
C GLY A 548 42.15 0.73 11.94
#